data_da0288340c6dd87f1b06baa01cc066a5
#
_entry.id   da0288340c6dd87f1b06baa01cc066a5
#
_cell.length_a   1.000
_cell.length_b   1.000
_cell.length_c   1.000
_cell.angle_alpha   90.00
_cell.angle_beta   90.00
_cell.angle_gamma   90.00
#
_symmetry.space_group_name_H-M   'P 1'
#
loop_
_entity.id
_entity.type
_entity.pdbx_description
1 polymer ?
#
loop_
_entity_poly.entity_id
_entity_poly.type
_entity_poly.pdbx_seq_one_letter_code
_entity_poly.pdbx_strand_id
1 'polypeptide(L)'
;MLSKIYKITYLLFCLVFFYQNSSYSKNFDEKNVDNYFSALISLNENKSYESLKYFNLSKELKEYHPSYIENYVYSLVVSGNVNKAITEIKSTKNKNLNDFFDAHLLLLLDSIKKKEFNKSLNYINNLKKHQEDESFGYIVSIFLEEYVSIFNNKQVKLDFEQFGKMSLINATLQSCYLGLSNTENFFENLIHYNNDTYSRYLFFYANYLISKNNNKKAKNIFKSIEPIESTLLIAQTKKWIDADNYNNLKKIFSCKNPSDIISEFIFIISTLYSSEDEIDRSNFYYNLSHYLNPKFKFNLALLADNFFQTKEFDDLKRILKKFDKKNEIYYWYKIKKIAQIINHEEGKEQSFEYINKKFNEIKNPSLKILYEMGNFSKSFKKYELAIEYYTKVLSKLNLESEIYANVLYRRGGSYERLGNKKKADEDLLKSLKIKPDEPHVLNYLAYSWLERNYKVDAAMKMLKKAHNQLPNDPYIIDSIGWAYYLIGNYVEAEKLLKKATELMPLDPIVNDHYGDILWKLGRKIQASYFWKNVLTFEDTKDEMKKDIYYKLINGPKKI
;
A
#
# COMPACT_ATOMS: atom_id res chain seq x y z
N MET A 1 -55.45 -54.79 36.36
CA MET A 1 -54.78 -55.36 35.18
C MET A 1 -54.52 -54.27 34.13
N LEU A 2 -55.41 -53.37 33.85
CA LEU A 2 -55.28 -52.29 32.88
C LEU A 2 -54.13 -51.30 33.17
N SER A 3 -53.79 -50.96 34.40
CA SER A 3 -52.74 -50.03 34.76
C SER A 3 -51.29 -50.55 34.49
N LYS A 4 -51.13 -51.88 34.49
CA LYS A 4 -49.84 -52.51 34.14
C LYS A 4 -49.62 -52.53 32.63
N ILE A 5 -50.66 -52.65 31.83
CA ILE A 5 -50.60 -52.65 30.37
C ILE A 5 -50.24 -51.24 29.89
N TYR A 6 -50.78 -50.16 30.45
CA TYR A 6 -50.46 -48.79 30.12
C TYR A 6 -48.98 -48.41 30.45
N LYS A 7 -48.47 -48.96 31.56
CA LYS A 7 -47.05 -48.72 31.90
C LYS A 7 -46.08 -49.44 30.95
N ILE A 8 -46.42 -50.64 30.49
CA ILE A 8 -45.59 -51.40 29.55
C ILE A 8 -45.68 -50.80 28.16
N THR A 9 -46.84 -50.34 27.68
CA THR A 9 -46.96 -49.62 26.39
C THR A 9 -46.25 -48.26 26.41
N TYR A 10 -46.30 -47.55 27.53
CA TYR A 10 -45.54 -46.27 27.65
C TYR A 10 -44.01 -46.48 27.68
N LEU A 11 -43.55 -47.54 28.35
CA LEU A 11 -42.15 -47.93 28.37
C LEU A 11 -41.65 -48.38 27.00
N LEU A 12 -42.47 -49.15 26.26
CA LEU A 12 -42.19 -49.55 24.89
C LEU A 12 -42.19 -48.34 23.91
N PHE A 13 -43.10 -47.39 24.10
CA PHE A 13 -43.14 -46.16 23.31
C PHE A 13 -41.94 -45.27 23.57
N CYS A 14 -41.50 -45.14 24.83
CA CYS A 14 -40.27 -44.44 25.16
C CYS A 14 -39.02 -45.13 24.59
N LEU A 15 -38.98 -46.50 24.66
CA LEU A 15 -37.86 -47.25 24.08
C LEU A 15 -37.80 -47.12 22.54
N VAL A 16 -38.92 -47.08 21.84
CA VAL A 16 -38.98 -46.87 20.39
C VAL A 16 -38.56 -45.43 20.03
N PHE A 17 -38.94 -44.43 20.86
CA PHE A 17 -38.49 -43.05 20.65
C PHE A 17 -37.00 -42.85 20.92
N PHE A 18 -36.42 -43.58 21.88
CA PHE A 18 -34.97 -43.55 22.12
C PHE A 18 -34.17 -44.34 21.05
N TYR A 19 -34.78 -45.33 20.40
CA TYR A 19 -34.13 -46.09 19.32
C TYR A 19 -34.17 -45.37 17.94
N GLN A 20 -35.08 -44.41 17.75
CA GLN A 20 -35.16 -43.66 16.48
C GLN A 20 -34.26 -42.42 16.42
N ASN A 21 -33.60 -42.03 17.51
CA ASN A 21 -32.68 -40.89 17.56
C ASN A 21 -31.23 -41.31 17.81
N SER A 22 -30.80 -42.48 17.38
CA SER A 22 -29.38 -42.66 17.12
C SER A 22 -29.05 -41.90 15.82
N SER A 23 -28.89 -40.60 15.92
CA SER A 23 -28.07 -39.89 14.96
C SER A 23 -26.73 -40.64 14.96
N TYR A 24 -26.42 -41.32 13.88
CA TYR A 24 -25.06 -41.77 13.62
C TYR A 24 -24.17 -40.51 13.58
N SER A 25 -23.68 -40.08 14.74
CA SER A 25 -22.53 -39.20 14.80
C SER A 25 -21.40 -40.03 14.23
N LYS A 26 -21.03 -39.74 13.00
CA LYS A 26 -19.82 -40.30 12.43
C LYS A 26 -18.70 -39.89 13.39
N ASN A 27 -18.04 -40.86 14.05
CA ASN A 27 -16.86 -40.58 14.85
C ASN A 27 -15.81 -40.02 13.88
N PHE A 28 -15.64 -38.72 13.87
CA PHE A 28 -14.52 -38.11 13.18
C PHE A 28 -13.24 -38.51 13.92
N ASP A 29 -12.20 -38.87 13.18
CA ASP A 29 -10.86 -39.05 13.75
C ASP A 29 -10.47 -37.74 14.46
N GLU A 30 -10.16 -37.82 15.76
CA GLU A 30 -9.73 -36.66 16.58
C GLU A 30 -8.64 -35.85 15.86
N LYS A 31 -7.73 -36.51 15.19
CA LYS A 31 -6.65 -35.90 14.43
C LYS A 31 -7.15 -35.01 13.27
N ASN A 32 -8.27 -35.37 12.63
CA ASN A 32 -8.87 -34.53 11.59
C ASN A 32 -9.47 -33.27 12.18
N VAL A 33 -10.06 -33.35 13.37
CA VAL A 33 -10.63 -32.23 14.11
C VAL A 33 -9.51 -31.28 14.59
N ASP A 34 -8.44 -31.82 15.18
CA ASP A 34 -7.26 -31.07 15.62
C ASP A 34 -6.60 -30.32 14.47
N ASN A 35 -6.40 -30.99 13.32
CA ASN A 35 -5.87 -30.36 12.13
C ASN A 35 -6.79 -29.24 11.59
N TYR A 36 -8.11 -29.43 11.66
CA TYR A 36 -9.05 -28.41 11.23
C TYR A 36 -8.98 -27.16 12.12
N PHE A 37 -8.95 -27.31 13.44
CA PHE A 37 -8.76 -26.18 14.35
C PHE A 37 -7.39 -25.52 14.15
N SER A 38 -6.32 -26.30 13.96
CA SER A 38 -5.00 -25.77 13.63
C SER A 38 -5.01 -24.96 12.31
N ALA A 39 -5.80 -25.41 11.32
CA ALA A 39 -5.99 -24.68 10.08
C ALA A 39 -6.68 -23.33 10.30
N LEU A 40 -7.75 -23.31 11.14
CA LEU A 40 -8.48 -22.06 11.44
C LEU A 40 -7.62 -21.08 12.23
N ILE A 41 -6.85 -21.56 13.22
CA ILE A 41 -5.93 -20.72 14.00
C ILE A 41 -4.87 -20.12 13.06
N SER A 42 -4.23 -20.96 12.23
CA SER A 42 -3.23 -20.48 11.27
C SER A 42 -3.82 -19.47 10.26
N LEU A 43 -5.09 -19.66 9.85
CA LEU A 43 -5.78 -18.74 8.97
C LEU A 43 -6.01 -17.38 9.65
N ASN A 44 -6.46 -17.40 10.91
CA ASN A 44 -6.70 -16.19 11.70
C ASN A 44 -5.40 -15.44 12.06
N GLU A 45 -4.27 -16.16 12.09
CA GLU A 45 -2.92 -15.58 12.28
C GLU A 45 -2.27 -15.15 10.96
N ASN A 46 -3.01 -15.11 9.85
CA ASN A 46 -2.54 -14.78 8.50
C ASN A 46 -1.46 -15.73 7.94
N LYS A 47 -1.28 -16.91 8.54
CA LYS A 47 -0.36 -17.95 8.08
C LYS A 47 -1.03 -18.84 7.02
N SER A 48 -1.39 -18.25 5.89
CA SER A 48 -2.23 -18.89 4.86
C SER A 48 -1.66 -20.21 4.32
N TYR A 49 -0.33 -20.37 4.27
CA TYR A 49 0.31 -21.59 3.79
C TYR A 49 0.29 -22.72 4.84
N GLU A 50 0.47 -22.41 6.11
CA GLU A 50 0.29 -23.37 7.21
C GLU A 50 -1.16 -23.81 7.30
N SER A 51 -2.08 -22.88 7.20
CA SER A 51 -3.52 -23.15 7.15
C SER A 51 -3.85 -24.18 6.06
N LEU A 52 -3.34 -24.00 4.83
CA LEU A 52 -3.52 -24.98 3.75
C LEU A 52 -2.95 -26.35 4.05
N LYS A 53 -1.80 -26.43 4.73
CA LYS A 53 -1.23 -27.71 5.15
C LYS A 53 -2.19 -28.46 6.06
N TYR A 54 -2.73 -27.78 7.07
CA TYR A 54 -3.65 -28.39 8.03
C TYR A 54 -5.02 -28.70 7.40
N PHE A 55 -5.57 -27.86 6.52
CA PHE A 55 -6.78 -28.20 5.75
C PHE A 55 -6.57 -29.47 4.91
N ASN A 56 -5.43 -29.63 4.26
CA ASN A 56 -5.14 -30.86 3.49
C ASN A 56 -5.06 -32.11 4.39
N LEU A 57 -4.63 -31.97 5.65
CA LEU A 57 -4.55 -33.07 6.61
C LEU A 57 -5.95 -33.42 7.20
N SER A 58 -6.90 -32.50 7.17
CA SER A 58 -8.27 -32.68 7.66
C SER A 58 -9.31 -32.83 6.53
N LYS A 59 -8.87 -33.22 5.32
CA LYS A 59 -9.69 -33.20 4.09
C LYS A 59 -10.93 -34.12 4.17
N GLU A 60 -10.96 -35.09 5.04
CA GLU A 60 -12.13 -35.95 5.27
C GLU A 60 -13.37 -35.19 5.75
N LEU A 61 -13.17 -34.02 6.40
CA LEU A 61 -14.27 -33.16 6.87
C LEU A 61 -15.00 -32.44 5.72
N LYS A 62 -14.43 -32.41 4.52
CA LYS A 62 -14.94 -31.65 3.36
C LYS A 62 -16.41 -31.95 3.02
N GLU A 63 -16.83 -33.21 3.11
CA GLU A 63 -18.18 -33.64 2.68
C GLU A 63 -19.20 -33.59 3.83
N TYR A 64 -18.78 -33.22 5.04
CA TYR A 64 -19.62 -33.32 6.25
C TYR A 64 -19.70 -32.03 7.06
N HIS A 65 -18.69 -31.15 6.94
CA HIS A 65 -18.62 -29.94 7.75
C HIS A 65 -18.83 -28.70 6.86
N PRO A 66 -19.95 -27.95 7.02
CA PRO A 66 -20.27 -26.81 6.13
C PRO A 66 -19.15 -25.77 6.06
N SER A 67 -18.65 -25.32 7.21
CA SER A 67 -17.60 -24.29 7.25
C SER A 67 -16.22 -24.77 6.78
N TYR A 68 -16.00 -26.07 6.59
CA TYR A 68 -14.71 -26.58 6.12
C TYR A 68 -14.42 -26.10 4.68
N ILE A 69 -15.37 -26.31 3.77
CA ILE A 69 -15.15 -25.98 2.36
C ILE A 69 -15.01 -24.47 2.16
N GLU A 70 -15.76 -23.67 2.90
CA GLU A 70 -15.68 -22.22 2.85
C GLU A 70 -14.29 -21.72 3.27
N ASN A 71 -13.81 -22.10 4.47
CA ASN A 71 -12.50 -21.69 4.98
C ASN A 71 -11.34 -22.27 4.14
N TYR A 72 -11.48 -23.49 3.63
CA TYR A 72 -10.48 -24.11 2.76
C TYR A 72 -10.36 -23.37 1.41
N VAL A 73 -11.51 -23.03 0.80
CA VAL A 73 -11.56 -22.24 -0.44
C VAL A 73 -10.95 -20.87 -0.22
N TYR A 74 -11.31 -20.19 0.87
CA TYR A 74 -10.73 -18.91 1.24
C TYR A 74 -9.19 -19.00 1.38
N SER A 75 -8.70 -19.97 2.14
CA SER A 75 -7.27 -20.22 2.34
C SER A 75 -6.53 -20.51 1.01
N LEU A 76 -7.16 -21.26 0.09
CA LEU A 76 -6.62 -21.50 -1.26
C LEU A 76 -6.49 -20.21 -2.06
N VAL A 77 -7.49 -19.33 -2.02
CA VAL A 77 -7.48 -18.07 -2.76
C VAL A 77 -6.42 -17.12 -2.20
N VAL A 78 -6.37 -16.92 -0.89
CA VAL A 78 -5.38 -16.03 -0.25
C VAL A 78 -3.95 -16.50 -0.53
N SER A 79 -3.74 -17.82 -0.60
CA SER A 79 -2.44 -18.40 -0.99
C SER A 79 -2.17 -18.37 -2.51
N GLY A 80 -3.03 -17.76 -3.32
CA GLY A 80 -2.88 -17.63 -4.78
C GLY A 80 -3.24 -18.89 -5.58
N ASN A 81 -3.87 -19.89 -4.96
CA ASN A 81 -4.27 -21.17 -5.60
C ASN A 81 -5.71 -21.14 -6.14
N VAL A 82 -6.12 -20.05 -6.82
CA VAL A 82 -7.49 -19.80 -7.26
C VAL A 82 -8.03 -20.93 -8.15
N ASN A 83 -7.24 -21.46 -9.08
CA ASN A 83 -7.67 -22.60 -9.92
C ASN A 83 -8.03 -23.83 -9.07
N LYS A 84 -7.25 -24.12 -8.02
CA LYS A 84 -7.52 -25.23 -7.12
C LYS A 84 -8.80 -24.99 -6.32
N ALA A 85 -9.01 -23.76 -5.82
CA ALA A 85 -10.25 -23.39 -5.13
C ALA A 85 -11.48 -23.65 -6.00
N ILE A 86 -11.47 -23.22 -7.25
CA ILE A 86 -12.55 -23.47 -8.23
C ILE A 86 -12.76 -24.97 -8.47
N THR A 87 -11.68 -25.74 -8.56
CA THR A 87 -11.77 -27.21 -8.74
C THR A 87 -12.39 -27.88 -7.52
N GLU A 88 -11.99 -27.48 -6.30
CA GLU A 88 -12.54 -28.03 -5.06
C GLU A 88 -14.04 -27.73 -4.93
N ILE A 89 -14.51 -26.52 -5.27
CA ILE A 89 -15.92 -26.17 -5.32
C ILE A 89 -16.67 -27.07 -6.31
N LYS A 90 -16.16 -27.23 -7.51
CA LYS A 90 -16.82 -28.03 -8.57
C LYS A 90 -16.87 -29.52 -8.25
N SER A 91 -15.88 -30.05 -7.53
CA SER A 91 -15.75 -31.46 -7.17
C SER A 91 -16.54 -31.86 -5.94
N THR A 92 -17.02 -30.93 -5.12
CA THR A 92 -17.82 -31.20 -3.92
C THR A 92 -19.16 -31.82 -4.31
N LYS A 93 -19.44 -33.01 -3.78
CA LYS A 93 -20.65 -33.80 -4.13
C LYS A 93 -21.91 -33.16 -3.58
N ASN A 94 -21.90 -32.80 -2.31
CA ASN A 94 -23.02 -32.12 -1.65
C ASN A 94 -23.03 -30.63 -2.04
N LYS A 95 -23.93 -30.25 -2.96
CA LYS A 95 -24.02 -28.90 -3.49
C LYS A 95 -24.40 -27.83 -2.45
N ASN A 96 -25.10 -28.22 -1.40
CA ASN A 96 -25.45 -27.30 -0.31
C ASN A 96 -24.22 -26.79 0.45
N LEU A 97 -23.10 -27.54 0.44
CA LEU A 97 -21.85 -27.11 1.05
C LEU A 97 -21.10 -26.04 0.23
N ASN A 98 -21.50 -25.81 -1.01
CA ASN A 98 -20.92 -24.80 -1.89
C ASN A 98 -21.81 -23.55 -2.06
N ASP A 99 -22.90 -23.46 -1.29
CA ASP A 99 -23.84 -22.35 -1.38
C ASP A 99 -23.44 -21.22 -0.43
N PHE A 100 -22.33 -20.53 -0.78
CA PHE A 100 -21.82 -19.36 -0.07
C PHE A 100 -21.25 -18.34 -1.06
N PHE A 101 -21.15 -17.07 -0.63
CA PHE A 101 -20.80 -15.94 -1.48
C PHE A 101 -19.50 -16.14 -2.27
N ASP A 102 -18.41 -16.48 -1.59
CA ASP A 102 -17.09 -16.60 -2.23
C ASP A 102 -17.06 -17.75 -3.26
N ALA A 103 -17.83 -18.84 -3.05
CA ALA A 103 -17.95 -19.91 -4.05
C ALA A 103 -18.64 -19.41 -5.33
N HIS A 104 -19.76 -18.71 -5.19
CA HIS A 104 -20.47 -18.15 -6.35
C HIS A 104 -19.65 -17.09 -7.06
N LEU A 105 -18.91 -16.24 -6.32
CA LEU A 105 -17.98 -15.27 -6.90
C LEU A 105 -16.89 -15.95 -7.73
N LEU A 106 -16.24 -16.99 -7.19
CA LEU A 106 -15.21 -17.75 -7.89
C LEU A 106 -15.72 -18.41 -9.18
N LEU A 107 -16.91 -19.03 -9.12
CA LEU A 107 -17.55 -19.65 -10.27
C LEU A 107 -17.98 -18.62 -11.33
N LEU A 108 -18.45 -17.46 -10.89
CA LEU A 108 -18.76 -16.32 -11.74
C LEU A 108 -17.51 -15.84 -12.49
N LEU A 109 -16.41 -15.57 -11.77
CA LEU A 109 -15.17 -15.10 -12.38
C LEU A 109 -14.55 -16.13 -13.35
N ASP A 110 -14.64 -17.44 -13.03
CA ASP A 110 -14.23 -18.52 -13.94
C ASP A 110 -15.09 -18.56 -15.21
N SER A 111 -16.41 -18.37 -15.06
CA SER A 111 -17.33 -18.35 -16.23
C SER A 111 -17.11 -17.12 -17.12
N ILE A 112 -16.84 -15.93 -16.54
CA ILE A 112 -16.46 -14.72 -17.31
C ILE A 112 -15.16 -14.97 -18.07
N LYS A 113 -14.15 -15.55 -17.41
CA LYS A 113 -12.87 -15.87 -18.03
C LYS A 113 -13.01 -16.84 -19.21
N LYS A 114 -13.98 -17.75 -19.15
CA LYS A 114 -14.34 -18.68 -20.23
C LYS A 114 -15.33 -18.11 -21.23
N LYS A 115 -15.82 -16.89 -21.02
CA LYS A 115 -16.85 -16.22 -21.84
C LYS A 115 -18.20 -16.95 -21.85
N GLU A 116 -18.52 -17.65 -20.75
CA GLU A 116 -19.79 -18.38 -20.54
C GLU A 116 -20.82 -17.45 -19.87
N PHE A 117 -21.18 -16.34 -20.51
CA PHE A 117 -21.93 -15.24 -19.88
C PHE A 117 -23.32 -15.63 -19.37
N ASN A 118 -24.01 -16.57 -20.03
CA ASN A 118 -25.30 -17.08 -19.53
C ASN A 118 -25.16 -17.81 -18.17
N LYS A 119 -24.07 -18.58 -17.98
CA LYS A 119 -23.77 -19.17 -16.69
C LYS A 119 -23.38 -18.11 -15.66
N SER A 120 -22.69 -17.07 -16.10
CA SER A 120 -22.31 -15.95 -15.24
C SER A 120 -23.53 -15.28 -14.60
N LEU A 121 -24.61 -15.06 -15.36
CA LEU A 121 -25.87 -14.49 -14.84
C LEU A 121 -26.51 -15.37 -13.75
N ASN A 122 -26.44 -16.69 -13.88
CA ASN A 122 -26.96 -17.60 -12.85
C ASN A 122 -26.17 -17.49 -11.54
N TYR A 123 -24.85 -17.37 -11.61
CA TYR A 123 -24.00 -17.17 -10.43
C TYR A 123 -24.24 -15.82 -9.76
N ILE A 124 -24.49 -14.76 -10.53
CA ILE A 124 -24.86 -13.43 -10.00
C ILE A 124 -26.15 -13.50 -9.19
N ASN A 125 -27.18 -14.19 -9.70
CA ASN A 125 -28.44 -14.37 -8.96
C ASN A 125 -28.22 -15.08 -7.63
N ASN A 126 -27.28 -16.02 -7.55
CA ASN A 126 -26.95 -16.70 -6.30
C ASN A 126 -26.13 -15.77 -5.38
N LEU A 127 -25.18 -14.99 -5.92
CA LEU A 127 -24.44 -14.00 -5.11
C LEU A 127 -25.38 -13.05 -4.36
N LYS A 128 -26.40 -12.51 -5.05
CA LYS A 128 -27.37 -11.58 -4.45
C LYS A 128 -28.17 -12.21 -3.30
N LYS A 129 -28.41 -13.51 -3.30
CA LYS A 129 -29.12 -14.22 -2.21
C LYS A 129 -28.32 -14.28 -0.91
N HIS A 130 -26.98 -14.19 -0.98
CA HIS A 130 -26.08 -14.28 0.17
C HIS A 130 -25.68 -12.93 0.74
N GLN A 131 -26.31 -11.84 0.29
CA GLN A 131 -25.99 -10.49 0.72
C GLN A 131 -27.25 -9.74 1.12
N GLU A 132 -27.16 -8.95 2.18
CA GLU A 132 -28.18 -7.99 2.54
C GLU A 132 -28.17 -6.81 1.56
N ASP A 133 -29.32 -6.21 1.32
CA ASP A 133 -29.43 -5.00 0.50
C ASP A 133 -28.51 -3.90 1.07
N GLU A 134 -27.87 -3.15 0.18
CA GLU A 134 -26.88 -2.10 0.47
C GLU A 134 -25.55 -2.59 1.08
N SER A 135 -25.37 -3.89 1.29
CA SER A 135 -24.05 -4.42 1.69
C SER A 135 -23.00 -4.23 0.59
N PHE A 136 -21.72 -4.19 0.97
CA PHE A 136 -20.63 -4.06 -0.01
C PHE A 136 -20.63 -5.20 -1.04
N GLY A 137 -20.91 -6.44 -0.62
CA GLY A 137 -21.02 -7.58 -1.53
C GLY A 137 -22.20 -7.46 -2.50
N TYR A 138 -23.30 -6.86 -2.08
CA TYR A 138 -24.45 -6.54 -2.95
C TYR A 138 -24.06 -5.53 -4.05
N ILE A 139 -23.36 -4.44 -3.66
CA ILE A 139 -22.84 -3.44 -4.63
C ILE A 139 -21.91 -4.10 -5.66
N VAL A 140 -20.99 -4.97 -5.21
CA VAL A 140 -20.12 -5.74 -6.10
C VAL A 140 -20.92 -6.58 -7.08
N SER A 141 -22.02 -7.23 -6.63
CA SER A 141 -22.87 -8.06 -7.47
C SER A 141 -23.61 -7.26 -8.55
N ILE A 142 -24.05 -6.02 -8.24
CA ILE A 142 -24.68 -5.11 -9.20
C ILE A 142 -23.72 -4.76 -10.34
N PHE A 143 -22.52 -4.30 -10.02
CA PHE A 143 -21.53 -3.96 -11.06
C PHE A 143 -21.12 -5.17 -11.91
N LEU A 144 -20.95 -6.34 -11.30
CA LEU A 144 -20.66 -7.56 -12.06
C LEU A 144 -21.80 -7.95 -12.98
N GLU A 145 -23.07 -7.73 -12.59
CA GLU A 145 -24.24 -7.96 -13.45
C GLU A 145 -24.26 -7.01 -14.65
N GLU A 146 -23.97 -5.73 -14.42
CA GLU A 146 -23.86 -4.75 -15.50
C GLU A 146 -22.80 -5.16 -16.51
N TYR A 147 -21.59 -5.51 -16.05
CA TYR A 147 -20.51 -5.96 -16.91
C TYR A 147 -20.90 -7.21 -17.71
N VAL A 148 -21.45 -8.24 -17.04
CA VAL A 148 -21.85 -9.48 -17.72
C VAL A 148 -22.95 -9.22 -18.74
N SER A 149 -23.91 -8.34 -18.42
CA SER A 149 -24.98 -7.94 -19.36
C SER A 149 -24.41 -7.28 -20.61
N ILE A 150 -23.46 -6.35 -20.45
CA ILE A 150 -22.76 -5.70 -21.56
C ILE A 150 -21.95 -6.71 -22.38
N PHE A 151 -21.22 -7.62 -21.72
CA PHE A 151 -20.46 -8.67 -22.41
C PHE A 151 -21.35 -9.64 -23.19
N ASN A 152 -22.60 -9.79 -22.77
CA ASN A 152 -23.62 -10.63 -23.44
C ASN A 152 -24.48 -9.82 -24.43
N ASN A 153 -24.00 -8.66 -24.87
CA ASN A 153 -24.68 -7.79 -25.85
C ASN A 153 -26.06 -7.27 -25.41
N LYS A 154 -26.36 -7.22 -24.12
CA LYS A 154 -27.56 -6.58 -23.59
C LYS A 154 -27.33 -5.07 -23.45
N GLN A 155 -28.35 -4.28 -23.76
CA GLN A 155 -28.32 -2.84 -23.50
C GLN A 155 -28.43 -2.62 -21.99
N VAL A 156 -27.50 -1.87 -21.41
CA VAL A 156 -27.50 -1.45 -20.02
C VAL A 156 -27.45 0.08 -19.99
N LYS A 157 -28.28 0.69 -19.16
CA LYS A 157 -28.21 2.12 -18.90
C LYS A 157 -27.02 2.34 -17.95
N LEU A 158 -26.03 3.08 -18.42
CA LEU A 158 -24.87 3.45 -17.59
C LEU A 158 -25.32 4.49 -16.57
N ASP A 159 -25.26 4.14 -15.29
CA ASP A 159 -25.47 5.08 -14.20
C ASP A 159 -24.12 5.63 -13.73
N PHE A 160 -23.95 6.96 -13.86
CA PHE A 160 -22.68 7.62 -13.58
C PHE A 160 -22.62 8.29 -12.21
N GLU A 161 -23.72 8.36 -11.46
CA GLU A 161 -23.83 9.22 -10.29
C GLU A 161 -23.86 8.46 -8.96
N GLN A 162 -24.38 7.22 -8.95
CA GLN A 162 -24.74 6.51 -7.72
C GLN A 162 -23.55 6.21 -6.79
N PHE A 163 -22.36 5.89 -7.33
CA PHE A 163 -21.18 5.47 -6.55
C PHE A 163 -19.92 6.31 -6.86
N GLY A 164 -20.11 7.58 -7.26
CA GLY A 164 -19.03 8.54 -7.46
C GLY A 164 -17.93 8.06 -8.41
N LYS A 165 -16.67 8.13 -7.99
CA LYS A 165 -15.50 7.75 -8.82
C LYS A 165 -15.58 6.29 -9.32
N MET A 166 -16.14 5.38 -8.55
CA MET A 166 -16.29 3.98 -8.95
C MET A 166 -17.22 3.84 -10.16
N SER A 167 -18.35 4.55 -10.18
CA SER A 167 -19.24 4.59 -11.34
C SER A 167 -18.55 5.15 -12.58
N LEU A 168 -17.77 6.24 -12.43
CA LEU A 168 -17.02 6.81 -13.56
C LEU A 168 -15.97 5.83 -14.12
N ILE A 169 -15.26 5.10 -13.26
CA ILE A 169 -14.30 4.07 -13.69
C ILE A 169 -15.02 2.97 -14.49
N ASN A 170 -16.11 2.43 -13.93
CA ASN A 170 -16.87 1.36 -14.56
C ASN A 170 -17.44 1.81 -15.90
N ALA A 171 -18.06 2.98 -15.96
CA ALA A 171 -18.57 3.56 -17.21
C ALA A 171 -17.47 3.77 -18.26
N THR A 172 -16.28 4.21 -17.86
CA THR A 172 -15.13 4.37 -18.74
C THR A 172 -14.71 3.03 -19.36
N LEU A 173 -14.58 1.99 -18.54
CA LEU A 173 -14.19 0.66 -19.00
C LEU A 173 -15.28 -0.01 -19.86
N GLN A 174 -16.55 0.15 -19.50
CA GLN A 174 -17.69 -0.33 -20.28
C GLN A 174 -17.77 0.37 -21.64
N SER A 175 -17.62 1.70 -21.69
CA SER A 175 -17.56 2.47 -22.95
C SER A 175 -16.40 2.03 -23.84
N CYS A 176 -15.24 1.75 -23.24
CA CYS A 176 -14.08 1.23 -23.94
C CYS A 176 -14.33 -0.17 -24.52
N TYR A 177 -15.00 -1.06 -23.78
CA TYR A 177 -15.41 -2.39 -24.28
C TYR A 177 -16.37 -2.28 -25.46
N LEU A 178 -17.41 -1.47 -25.33
CA LEU A 178 -18.40 -1.24 -26.39
C LEU A 178 -17.79 -0.51 -27.60
N GLY A 179 -16.76 0.32 -27.38
CA GLY A 179 -16.10 1.11 -28.42
C GLY A 179 -16.89 2.36 -28.80
N LEU A 180 -17.56 2.97 -27.81
CA LEU A 180 -18.38 4.17 -27.99
C LEU A 180 -17.51 5.37 -28.42
N SER A 181 -18.10 6.28 -29.20
CA SER A 181 -17.41 7.46 -29.73
C SER A 181 -16.92 8.44 -28.65
N ASN A 182 -17.62 8.50 -27.52
CA ASN A 182 -17.31 9.36 -26.38
C ASN A 182 -16.35 8.72 -25.35
N THR A 183 -15.82 7.53 -25.62
CA THR A 183 -14.89 6.82 -24.68
C THR A 183 -13.69 7.67 -24.30
N GLU A 184 -13.16 8.46 -25.22
CA GLU A 184 -11.99 9.32 -24.98
C GLU A 184 -12.31 10.38 -23.93
N ASN A 185 -13.48 11.01 -24.00
CA ASN A 185 -13.94 12.01 -23.01
C ASN A 185 -14.08 11.39 -21.61
N PHE A 186 -14.53 10.14 -21.51
CA PHE A 186 -14.59 9.45 -20.22
C PHE A 186 -13.21 9.26 -19.61
N PHE A 187 -12.21 8.87 -20.41
CA PHE A 187 -10.83 8.77 -19.93
C PHE A 187 -10.28 10.12 -19.51
N GLU A 188 -10.52 11.20 -20.27
CA GLU A 188 -10.09 12.55 -19.92
C GLU A 188 -10.70 13.01 -18.60
N ASN A 189 -12.00 12.83 -18.41
CA ASN A 189 -12.68 13.13 -17.15
C ASN A 189 -12.09 12.33 -15.97
N LEU A 190 -11.77 11.06 -16.20
CA LEU A 190 -11.25 10.17 -15.15
C LEU A 190 -9.84 10.57 -14.70
N ILE A 191 -8.94 10.95 -15.62
CA ILE A 191 -7.58 11.36 -15.28
C ILE A 191 -7.50 12.76 -14.66
N HIS A 192 -8.50 13.61 -14.91
CA HIS A 192 -8.60 14.95 -14.30
C HIS A 192 -9.45 14.98 -13.02
N TYR A 193 -10.01 13.86 -12.63
CA TYR A 193 -10.81 13.78 -11.41
C TYR A 193 -9.93 14.04 -10.17
N ASN A 194 -10.24 15.07 -9.39
CA ASN A 194 -9.51 15.47 -8.19
C ASN A 194 -8.06 15.99 -8.41
N ASN A 195 -7.72 16.52 -9.58
CA ASN A 195 -6.37 17.03 -9.91
C ASN A 195 -5.23 15.99 -9.74
N ASP A 196 -5.54 14.71 -9.78
CA ASP A 196 -4.55 13.63 -9.66
C ASP A 196 -3.84 13.41 -11.01
N THR A 197 -2.68 14.03 -11.19
CA THR A 197 -1.87 13.96 -12.42
C THR A 197 -1.23 12.60 -12.68
N TYR A 198 -1.11 11.75 -11.65
CA TYR A 198 -0.44 10.45 -11.73
C TYR A 198 -1.39 9.27 -11.48
N SER A 199 -2.64 9.46 -11.84
CA SER A 199 -3.67 8.45 -11.71
C SER A 199 -3.28 7.15 -12.44
N ARG A 200 -3.55 6.00 -11.81
CA ARG A 200 -3.50 4.68 -12.44
C ARG A 200 -4.16 4.66 -13.83
N TYR A 201 -5.17 5.48 -14.03
CA TYR A 201 -5.97 5.53 -15.27
C TYR A 201 -5.26 6.17 -16.45
N LEU A 202 -4.14 6.88 -16.26
CA LEU A 202 -3.24 7.27 -17.35
C LEU A 202 -2.72 6.05 -18.15
N PHE A 203 -2.44 4.94 -17.46
CA PHE A 203 -2.07 3.70 -18.14
C PHE A 203 -3.19 3.19 -19.06
N PHE A 204 -4.42 3.13 -18.54
CA PHE A 204 -5.57 2.63 -19.31
C PHE A 204 -5.92 3.55 -20.47
N TYR A 205 -5.82 4.86 -20.28
CA TYR A 205 -6.03 5.84 -21.35
C TYR A 205 -4.94 5.72 -22.44
N ALA A 206 -3.67 5.63 -22.07
CA ALA A 206 -2.59 5.39 -23.05
C ALA A 206 -2.81 4.08 -23.81
N ASN A 207 -3.20 3.00 -23.12
CA ASN A 207 -3.51 1.71 -23.74
C ASN A 207 -4.66 1.84 -24.76
N TYR A 208 -5.74 2.55 -24.39
CA TYR A 208 -6.86 2.84 -25.30
C TYR A 208 -6.39 3.61 -26.55
N LEU A 209 -5.66 4.73 -26.37
CA LEU A 209 -5.15 5.54 -27.50
C LEU A 209 -4.26 4.71 -28.44
N ILE A 210 -3.35 3.92 -27.89
CA ILE A 210 -2.48 3.02 -28.63
C ILE A 210 -3.28 1.94 -29.36
N SER A 211 -4.37 1.44 -28.76
CA SER A 211 -5.27 0.48 -29.43
C SER A 211 -5.99 1.09 -30.65
N LYS A 212 -6.21 2.40 -30.63
CA LYS A 212 -6.78 3.20 -31.72
C LYS A 212 -5.72 3.76 -32.70
N ASN A 213 -4.46 3.33 -32.58
CA ASN A 213 -3.31 3.81 -33.34
C ASN A 213 -3.00 5.32 -33.14
N ASN A 214 -3.52 5.96 -32.07
CA ASN A 214 -3.24 7.33 -31.72
C ASN A 214 -1.99 7.44 -30.80
N ASN A 215 -0.86 6.88 -31.28
CA ASN A 215 0.39 6.84 -30.53
C ASN A 215 0.94 8.25 -30.23
N LYS A 216 0.69 9.22 -31.14
CA LYS A 216 1.14 10.61 -30.96
C LYS A 216 0.51 11.25 -29.72
N LYS A 217 -0.81 11.10 -29.54
CA LYS A 217 -1.50 11.65 -28.36
C LYS A 217 -1.04 10.96 -27.08
N ALA A 218 -0.89 9.62 -27.08
CA ALA A 218 -0.33 8.89 -25.93
C ALA A 218 1.07 9.39 -25.56
N LYS A 219 1.95 9.60 -26.55
CA LYS A 219 3.31 10.13 -26.34
C LYS A 219 3.29 11.55 -25.77
N ASN A 220 2.40 12.42 -26.26
CA ASN A 220 2.25 13.79 -25.76
C ASN A 220 1.80 13.83 -24.29
N ILE A 221 0.83 13.00 -23.88
CA ILE A 221 0.38 12.90 -22.49
C ILE A 221 1.54 12.50 -21.59
N PHE A 222 2.32 11.48 -21.98
CA PHE A 222 3.43 10.98 -21.18
C PHE A 222 4.70 11.85 -21.24
N LYS A 223 4.78 12.84 -22.13
CA LYS A 223 5.93 13.76 -22.23
C LYS A 223 6.10 14.58 -20.95
N SER A 224 5.00 15.04 -20.33
CA SER A 224 5.01 15.83 -19.10
C SER A 224 5.13 15.00 -17.83
N ILE A 225 4.98 13.65 -17.91
CA ILE A 225 5.03 12.79 -16.74
C ILE A 225 6.47 12.65 -16.25
N GLU A 226 6.67 12.97 -14.96
CA GLU A 226 7.95 12.76 -14.28
C GLU A 226 8.04 11.33 -13.72
N PRO A 227 8.95 10.47 -14.24
CA PRO A 227 9.00 9.08 -13.84
C PRO A 227 9.56 8.86 -12.44
N ILE A 228 10.34 9.81 -11.90
CA ILE A 228 11.05 9.65 -10.62
C ILE A 228 10.06 9.47 -9.47
N GLU A 229 9.05 10.33 -9.38
CA GLU A 229 8.03 10.33 -8.32
C GLU A 229 6.76 9.53 -8.68
N SER A 230 6.67 9.04 -9.91
CA SER A 230 5.50 8.30 -10.37
C SER A 230 5.42 6.88 -9.79
N THR A 231 4.21 6.30 -9.80
CA THR A 231 3.99 4.90 -9.41
C THR A 231 4.75 3.92 -10.31
N LEU A 232 4.91 2.68 -9.86
CA LEU A 232 5.56 1.63 -10.67
C LEU A 232 4.89 1.44 -12.04
N LEU A 233 3.55 1.48 -12.08
CA LEU A 233 2.79 1.32 -13.31
C LEU A 233 3.05 2.47 -14.29
N ILE A 234 3.03 3.70 -13.81
CA ILE A 234 3.22 4.89 -14.65
C ILE A 234 4.68 5.00 -15.12
N ALA A 235 5.65 4.77 -14.24
CA ALA A 235 7.06 4.74 -14.62
C ALA A 235 7.34 3.68 -15.71
N GLN A 236 6.76 2.49 -15.59
CA GLN A 236 6.90 1.43 -16.56
C GLN A 236 6.20 1.76 -17.88
N THR A 237 5.01 2.36 -17.81
CA THR A 237 4.26 2.81 -18.99
C THR A 237 5.04 3.86 -19.77
N LYS A 238 5.57 4.86 -19.07
CA LYS A 238 6.42 5.87 -19.68
C LYS A 238 7.64 5.26 -20.36
N LYS A 239 8.33 4.36 -19.70
CA LYS A 239 9.49 3.66 -20.28
C LYS A 239 9.14 2.96 -21.60
N TRP A 240 7.98 2.33 -21.70
CA TRP A 240 7.54 1.68 -22.93
C TRP A 240 7.14 2.66 -24.02
N ILE A 241 6.47 3.76 -23.66
CA ILE A 241 6.05 4.81 -24.61
C ILE A 241 7.26 5.55 -25.17
N ASP A 242 8.22 5.92 -24.31
CA ASP A 242 9.46 6.62 -24.73
C ASP A 242 10.32 5.76 -25.66
N ALA A 243 10.26 4.43 -25.52
CA ALA A 243 10.96 3.46 -26.36
C ALA A 243 10.13 2.98 -27.57
N ASP A 244 8.98 3.57 -27.85
CA ASP A 244 8.01 3.16 -28.88
C ASP A 244 7.58 1.66 -28.79
N ASN A 245 7.69 1.08 -27.58
CA ASN A 245 7.37 -0.32 -27.32
C ASN A 245 5.89 -0.52 -26.97
N TYR A 246 5.00 -0.09 -27.84
CA TYR A 246 3.55 -0.11 -27.68
C TYR A 246 2.97 -1.52 -27.54
N ASN A 247 3.64 -2.53 -28.10
CA ASN A 247 3.20 -3.91 -28.02
C ASN A 247 3.15 -4.43 -26.58
N ASN A 248 4.00 -3.93 -25.69
CA ASN A 248 3.98 -4.34 -24.28
C ASN A 248 2.69 -3.87 -23.59
N LEU A 249 2.21 -2.65 -23.89
CA LEU A 249 0.95 -2.16 -23.32
C LEU A 249 -0.23 -3.02 -23.82
N LYS A 250 -0.31 -3.28 -25.15
CA LYS A 250 -1.39 -4.08 -25.75
C LYS A 250 -1.43 -5.52 -25.19
N LYS A 251 -0.28 -6.09 -24.78
CA LYS A 251 -0.20 -7.46 -24.24
C LYS A 251 -0.71 -7.59 -22.82
N ILE A 252 -0.62 -6.54 -22.00
CA ILE A 252 -0.94 -6.62 -20.56
C ILE A 252 -2.36 -6.23 -20.22
N PHE A 253 -3.05 -5.48 -21.10
CA PHE A 253 -4.45 -5.09 -20.91
C PHE A 253 -5.13 -4.82 -22.26
N SER A 254 -6.40 -5.20 -22.36
CA SER A 254 -7.25 -4.85 -23.49
C SER A 254 -8.68 -4.63 -23.03
N CYS A 255 -9.25 -3.47 -23.35
CA CYS A 255 -10.68 -3.21 -23.12
C CYS A 255 -11.61 -4.20 -23.85
N LYS A 256 -11.13 -4.91 -24.87
CA LYS A 256 -11.92 -5.93 -25.59
C LYS A 256 -11.87 -7.31 -24.93
N ASN A 257 -11.13 -7.44 -23.83
CA ASN A 257 -11.06 -8.68 -23.07
C ASN A 257 -11.84 -8.55 -21.74
N PRO A 258 -12.98 -9.23 -21.58
CA PRO A 258 -13.76 -9.22 -20.36
C PRO A 258 -12.96 -9.50 -19.08
N SER A 259 -12.02 -10.49 -19.14
CA SER A 259 -11.18 -10.83 -17.98
C SER A 259 -10.28 -9.68 -17.55
N ASP A 260 -9.72 -8.90 -18.48
CA ASP A 260 -8.85 -7.77 -18.15
C ASP A 260 -9.66 -6.65 -17.48
N ILE A 261 -10.88 -6.38 -17.95
CA ILE A 261 -11.79 -5.39 -17.38
C ILE A 261 -12.20 -5.80 -15.96
N ILE A 262 -12.68 -7.03 -15.79
CA ILE A 262 -13.10 -7.51 -14.47
C ILE A 262 -11.91 -7.62 -13.53
N SER A 263 -10.71 -7.93 -14.02
CA SER A 263 -9.48 -7.87 -13.20
C SER A 263 -9.27 -6.48 -12.60
N GLU A 264 -9.49 -5.40 -13.37
CA GLU A 264 -9.39 -4.03 -12.85
C GLU A 264 -10.50 -3.71 -11.85
N PHE A 265 -11.74 -4.11 -12.13
CA PHE A 265 -12.84 -3.94 -11.18
C PHE A 265 -12.54 -4.65 -9.84
N ILE A 266 -12.13 -5.90 -9.87
CA ILE A 266 -11.76 -6.68 -8.66
C ILE A 266 -10.54 -6.05 -7.95
N PHE A 267 -9.60 -5.43 -8.69
CA PHE A 267 -8.50 -4.67 -8.09
C PHE A 267 -9.00 -3.46 -7.30
N ILE A 268 -10.00 -2.72 -7.81
CA ILE A 268 -10.59 -1.59 -7.07
C ILE A 268 -11.20 -2.08 -5.77
N ILE A 269 -11.94 -3.19 -5.80
CA ILE A 269 -12.51 -3.82 -4.61
C ILE A 269 -11.42 -4.16 -3.59
N SER A 270 -10.30 -4.73 -4.04
CA SER A 270 -9.20 -5.07 -3.14
C SER A 270 -8.54 -3.84 -2.51
N THR A 271 -8.46 -2.71 -3.25
CA THR A 271 -7.90 -1.46 -2.69
C THR A 271 -8.82 -0.82 -1.67
N LEU A 272 -10.15 -0.93 -1.84
CA LEU A 272 -11.11 -0.46 -0.85
C LEU A 272 -10.97 -1.24 0.47
N TYR A 273 -10.88 -2.57 0.43
CA TYR A 273 -10.61 -3.37 1.63
C TYR A 273 -9.28 -2.99 2.29
N SER A 274 -8.23 -2.75 1.49
CA SER A 274 -6.93 -2.31 2.03
C SER A 274 -7.01 -0.95 2.72
N SER A 275 -7.85 -0.03 2.24
CA SER A 275 -8.03 1.30 2.86
C SER A 275 -8.80 1.25 4.19
N GLU A 276 -9.56 0.19 4.43
CA GLU A 276 -10.30 -0.08 5.68
C GLU A 276 -9.53 -1.02 6.63
N ASP A 277 -8.23 -1.24 6.40
CA ASP A 277 -7.35 -2.17 7.13
C ASP A 277 -7.78 -3.66 7.08
N GLU A 278 -8.73 -4.01 6.20
CA GLU A 278 -9.18 -5.39 5.97
C GLU A 278 -8.19 -6.13 5.02
N ILE A 279 -6.94 -6.27 5.47
CA ILE A 279 -5.82 -6.73 4.63
C ILE A 279 -6.05 -8.14 4.06
N ASP A 280 -6.66 -9.05 4.82
CA ASP A 280 -6.91 -10.42 4.37
C ASP A 280 -7.92 -10.48 3.24
N ARG A 281 -9.02 -9.72 3.37
CA ARG A 281 -9.98 -9.57 2.27
C ARG A 281 -9.37 -8.86 1.08
N SER A 282 -8.54 -7.85 1.30
CA SER A 282 -7.75 -7.22 0.24
C SER A 282 -6.90 -8.24 -0.51
N ASN A 283 -6.15 -9.09 0.19
CA ASN A 283 -5.30 -10.15 -0.39
C ASN A 283 -6.13 -11.18 -1.18
N PHE A 284 -7.31 -11.55 -0.69
CA PHE A 284 -8.25 -12.41 -1.39
C PHE A 284 -8.61 -11.82 -2.77
N TYR A 285 -9.08 -10.57 -2.81
CA TYR A 285 -9.47 -9.91 -4.07
C TYR A 285 -8.27 -9.61 -4.98
N TYR A 286 -7.08 -9.28 -4.45
CA TYR A 286 -5.87 -9.15 -5.28
C TYR A 286 -5.53 -10.46 -6.02
N ASN A 287 -5.63 -11.60 -5.33
CA ASN A 287 -5.40 -12.89 -5.98
C ASN A 287 -6.44 -13.22 -7.06
N LEU A 288 -7.71 -12.83 -6.86
CA LEU A 288 -8.75 -12.94 -7.90
C LEU A 288 -8.46 -12.04 -9.10
N SER A 289 -8.05 -10.79 -8.86
CA SER A 289 -7.62 -9.88 -9.93
C SER A 289 -6.44 -10.47 -10.73
N HIS A 290 -5.44 -11.01 -10.04
CA HIS A 290 -4.31 -11.67 -10.70
C HIS A 290 -4.70 -12.95 -11.46
N TYR A 291 -5.65 -13.72 -10.94
CA TYR A 291 -6.21 -14.89 -11.64
C TYR A 291 -6.84 -14.52 -12.97
N LEU A 292 -7.56 -13.41 -13.01
CA LEU A 292 -8.21 -12.90 -14.23
C LEU A 292 -7.20 -12.34 -15.24
N ASN A 293 -6.23 -11.56 -14.79
CA ASN A 293 -5.17 -11.00 -15.64
C ASN A 293 -3.76 -11.20 -15.03
N PRO A 294 -3.14 -12.39 -15.23
CA PRO A 294 -1.81 -12.69 -14.66
C PRO A 294 -0.66 -11.89 -15.30
N LYS A 295 -0.92 -11.17 -16.41
CA LYS A 295 0.08 -10.33 -17.07
C LYS A 295 0.25 -8.97 -16.40
N PHE A 296 -0.76 -8.52 -15.66
CA PHE A 296 -0.79 -7.21 -15.02
C PHE A 296 -0.08 -7.25 -13.66
N LYS A 297 1.26 -7.28 -13.69
CA LYS A 297 2.12 -7.49 -12.50
C LYS A 297 2.01 -6.38 -11.45
N PHE A 298 1.46 -5.19 -11.78
CA PHE A 298 1.27 -4.12 -10.80
C PHE A 298 0.41 -4.58 -9.61
N ASN A 299 -0.63 -5.36 -9.86
CA ASN A 299 -1.49 -5.89 -8.79
C ASN A 299 -0.70 -6.77 -7.81
N LEU A 300 0.28 -7.55 -8.30
CA LEU A 300 1.17 -8.34 -7.43
C LEU A 300 2.10 -7.47 -6.58
N ALA A 301 2.48 -6.29 -7.05
CA ALA A 301 3.31 -5.37 -6.25
C ALA A 301 2.55 -4.87 -5.02
N LEU A 302 1.25 -4.54 -5.19
CA LEU A 302 0.41 -4.12 -4.07
C LEU A 302 0.10 -5.27 -3.10
N LEU A 303 -0.11 -6.49 -3.61
CA LEU A 303 -0.21 -7.68 -2.75
C LEU A 303 1.09 -7.91 -1.95
N ALA A 304 2.25 -7.69 -2.59
CA ALA A 304 3.54 -7.76 -1.90
C ALA A 304 3.71 -6.66 -0.84
N ASP A 305 3.16 -5.47 -1.06
CA ASP A 305 3.15 -4.39 -0.07
C ASP A 305 2.29 -4.77 1.15
N ASN A 306 1.13 -5.40 0.95
CA ASN A 306 0.29 -5.92 2.02
C ASN A 306 1.04 -6.96 2.87
N PHE A 307 1.64 -7.98 2.26
CA PHE A 307 2.44 -8.98 3.00
C PHE A 307 3.65 -8.38 3.72
N PHE A 308 4.22 -7.30 3.20
CA PHE A 308 5.28 -6.59 3.91
C PHE A 308 4.74 -5.87 5.15
N GLN A 309 3.58 -5.22 5.05
CA GLN A 309 2.93 -4.51 6.15
C GLN A 309 2.54 -5.46 7.28
N THR A 310 2.01 -6.64 6.95
CA THR A 310 1.63 -7.67 7.93
C THR A 310 2.81 -8.53 8.40
N LYS A 311 4.03 -8.30 7.88
CA LYS A 311 5.27 -9.05 8.17
C LYS A 311 5.23 -10.53 7.76
N GLU A 312 4.39 -10.88 6.81
CA GLU A 312 4.29 -12.22 6.22
C GLU A 312 5.41 -12.42 5.18
N PHE A 313 6.66 -12.43 5.63
CA PHE A 313 7.84 -12.39 4.75
C PHE A 313 7.99 -13.61 3.83
N ASP A 314 7.49 -14.78 4.22
CA ASP A 314 7.54 -15.97 3.37
C ASP A 314 6.60 -15.86 2.17
N ASP A 315 5.38 -15.34 2.38
CA ASP A 315 4.43 -15.06 1.31
C ASP A 315 4.94 -13.95 0.41
N LEU A 316 5.49 -12.89 1.00
CA LEU A 316 6.17 -11.83 0.28
C LEU A 316 7.31 -12.37 -0.62
N LYS A 317 8.22 -13.19 -0.06
CA LYS A 317 9.33 -13.79 -0.82
C LYS A 317 8.79 -14.64 -2.00
N ARG A 318 7.65 -15.34 -1.83
CA ARG A 318 7.00 -16.10 -2.93
C ARG A 318 6.48 -15.21 -4.05
N ILE A 319 5.80 -14.12 -3.70
CA ILE A 319 5.31 -13.14 -4.70
C ILE A 319 6.47 -12.48 -5.42
N LEU A 320 7.53 -12.07 -4.70
CA LEU A 320 8.71 -11.42 -5.29
C LEU A 320 9.45 -12.30 -6.31
N LYS A 321 9.35 -13.64 -6.25
CA LYS A 321 9.91 -14.54 -7.27
C LYS A 321 9.29 -14.33 -8.66
N LYS A 322 8.05 -13.80 -8.73
CA LYS A 322 7.35 -13.54 -10.01
C LYS A 322 7.88 -12.29 -10.75
N PHE A 323 8.71 -11.46 -10.11
CA PHE A 323 9.35 -10.31 -10.73
C PHE A 323 10.75 -10.69 -11.25
N ASP A 324 10.92 -10.63 -12.55
CA ASP A 324 12.17 -11.01 -13.25
C ASP A 324 12.95 -9.77 -13.76
N LYS A 325 14.21 -10.01 -14.17
CA LYS A 325 15.14 -8.98 -14.68
C LYS A 325 14.67 -8.32 -15.99
N LYS A 326 13.74 -8.93 -16.74
CA LYS A 326 13.25 -8.38 -18.02
C LYS A 326 12.50 -7.06 -17.83
N ASN A 327 11.96 -6.86 -16.63
CA ASN A 327 11.20 -5.68 -16.28
C ASN A 327 11.95 -4.91 -15.18
N GLU A 328 12.84 -4.00 -15.57
CA GLU A 328 13.76 -3.30 -14.69
C GLU A 328 13.07 -2.59 -13.51
N ILE A 329 11.92 -1.93 -13.74
CA ILE A 329 11.20 -1.18 -12.70
C ILE A 329 10.66 -2.14 -11.61
N TYR A 330 10.02 -3.24 -12.03
CA TYR A 330 9.51 -4.24 -11.09
C TYR A 330 10.63 -5.08 -10.46
N TYR A 331 11.72 -5.31 -11.20
CA TYR A 331 12.89 -5.99 -10.65
C TYR A 331 13.57 -5.14 -9.57
N TRP A 332 13.66 -3.83 -9.78
CA TRP A 332 14.16 -2.89 -8.76
C TRP A 332 13.22 -2.84 -7.54
N TYR A 333 11.91 -2.83 -7.75
CA TYR A 333 10.94 -2.96 -6.66
C TYR A 333 11.20 -4.22 -5.82
N LYS A 334 11.41 -5.38 -6.47
CA LYS A 334 11.78 -6.63 -5.79
C LYS A 334 13.06 -6.48 -4.95
N ILE A 335 14.11 -5.87 -5.51
CA ILE A 335 15.39 -5.65 -4.80
C ILE A 335 15.13 -4.83 -3.54
N LYS A 336 14.38 -3.74 -3.64
CA LYS A 336 14.05 -2.87 -2.50
C LYS A 336 13.28 -3.64 -1.41
N LYS A 337 12.28 -4.43 -1.78
CA LYS A 337 11.51 -5.23 -0.82
C LYS A 337 12.37 -6.28 -0.12
N ILE A 338 13.25 -6.97 -0.83
CA ILE A 338 14.18 -7.91 -0.21
C ILE A 338 15.15 -7.17 0.73
N ALA A 339 15.67 -6.02 0.34
CA ALA A 339 16.52 -5.21 1.21
C ALA A 339 15.78 -4.78 2.50
N GLN A 340 14.49 -4.45 2.41
CA GLN A 340 13.65 -4.13 3.58
C GLN A 340 13.45 -5.34 4.50
N ILE A 341 13.26 -6.54 3.93
CA ILE A 341 13.21 -7.79 4.72
C ILE A 341 14.54 -8.02 5.45
N ILE A 342 15.67 -7.93 4.75
CA ILE A 342 17.01 -8.09 5.33
C ILE A 342 17.23 -7.05 6.44
N ASN A 343 16.79 -5.80 6.25
CA ASN A 343 16.89 -4.80 7.30
C ASN A 343 16.12 -5.17 8.57
N HIS A 344 15.01 -5.88 8.43
CA HIS A 344 14.22 -6.35 9.57
C HIS A 344 14.82 -7.61 10.22
N GLU A 345 15.31 -8.55 9.42
CA GLU A 345 15.81 -9.85 9.88
C GLU A 345 17.28 -9.80 10.34
N GLU A 346 18.15 -9.05 9.65
CA GLU A 346 19.61 -9.09 9.80
C GLU A 346 20.24 -7.73 10.15
N GLY A 347 19.49 -6.62 9.92
CA GLY A 347 19.91 -5.27 10.24
C GLY A 347 20.31 -4.41 9.05
N LYS A 348 20.64 -3.14 9.38
CA LYS A 348 20.84 -2.08 8.39
C LYS A 348 22.02 -2.32 7.47
N GLU A 349 23.15 -2.75 7.97
CA GLU A 349 24.37 -2.87 7.18
C GLU A 349 24.25 -3.97 6.12
N GLN A 350 23.72 -5.13 6.47
CA GLN A 350 23.47 -6.26 5.57
C GLN A 350 22.47 -5.87 4.46
N SER A 351 21.44 -5.12 4.83
CA SER A 351 20.47 -4.57 3.89
C SER A 351 21.13 -3.64 2.86
N PHE A 352 22.01 -2.75 3.32
CA PHE A 352 22.73 -1.84 2.44
C PHE A 352 23.70 -2.56 1.51
N GLU A 353 24.46 -3.53 2.02
CA GLU A 353 25.35 -4.37 1.20
C GLU A 353 24.59 -5.08 0.10
N TYR A 354 23.45 -5.69 0.45
CA TYR A 354 22.60 -6.38 -0.52
C TYR A 354 22.12 -5.46 -1.64
N ILE A 355 21.51 -4.31 -1.28
CA ILE A 355 20.94 -3.39 -2.29
C ILE A 355 22.04 -2.79 -3.17
N ASN A 356 23.20 -2.44 -2.58
CA ASN A 356 24.34 -1.88 -3.31
C ASN A 356 24.92 -2.91 -4.29
N LYS A 357 25.10 -4.17 -3.87
CA LYS A 357 25.50 -5.26 -4.75
C LYS A 357 24.55 -5.44 -5.92
N LYS A 358 23.23 -5.46 -5.65
CA LYS A 358 22.20 -5.63 -6.68
C LYS A 358 22.07 -4.43 -7.61
N PHE A 359 22.25 -3.23 -7.11
CA PHE A 359 22.27 -2.02 -7.92
C PHE A 359 23.45 -2.05 -8.91
N ASN A 360 24.64 -2.45 -8.49
CA ASN A 360 25.83 -2.55 -9.33
C ASN A 360 25.71 -3.60 -10.46
N GLU A 361 24.77 -4.57 -10.36
CA GLU A 361 24.43 -5.50 -11.44
C GLU A 361 23.60 -4.82 -12.57
N ILE A 362 23.03 -3.63 -12.35
CA ILE A 362 22.19 -2.91 -13.32
C ILE A 362 23.09 -2.05 -14.21
N LYS A 363 23.22 -2.42 -15.49
CA LYS A 363 24.17 -1.75 -16.41
C LYS A 363 23.84 -0.27 -16.70
N ASN A 364 22.56 0.07 -16.89
CA ASN A 364 22.10 1.42 -17.23
C ASN A 364 20.86 1.77 -16.40
N PRO A 365 21.03 2.10 -15.09
CA PRO A 365 19.89 2.38 -14.22
C PRO A 365 19.12 3.62 -14.72
N SER A 366 17.78 3.52 -14.70
CA SER A 366 16.90 4.65 -14.99
C SER A 366 17.06 5.77 -13.96
N LEU A 367 16.61 6.99 -14.29
CA LEU A 367 16.66 8.13 -13.35
C LEU A 367 15.93 7.80 -12.04
N LYS A 368 14.81 7.10 -12.10
CA LYS A 368 14.07 6.64 -10.91
C LYS A 368 14.94 5.75 -10.02
N ILE A 369 15.64 4.78 -10.60
CA ILE A 369 16.51 3.86 -9.84
C ILE A 369 17.68 4.61 -9.22
N LEU A 370 18.32 5.52 -9.96
CA LEU A 370 19.40 6.36 -9.43
C LEU A 370 18.93 7.22 -8.25
N TYR A 371 17.77 7.88 -8.40
CA TYR A 371 17.19 8.70 -7.34
C TYR A 371 16.84 7.87 -6.09
N GLU A 372 16.20 6.73 -6.27
CA GLU A 372 15.86 5.84 -5.17
C GLU A 372 17.10 5.27 -4.48
N MET A 373 18.17 4.95 -5.24
CA MET A 373 19.46 4.54 -4.65
C MET A 373 20.10 5.68 -3.85
N GLY A 374 19.99 6.93 -4.32
CA GLY A 374 20.37 8.12 -3.55
C GLY A 374 19.61 8.23 -2.22
N ASN A 375 18.30 8.01 -2.26
CA ASN A 375 17.47 8.01 -1.05
C ASN A 375 17.85 6.88 -0.08
N PHE A 376 18.10 5.68 -0.58
CA PHE A 376 18.60 4.57 0.22
C PHE A 376 19.95 4.91 0.87
N SER A 377 20.90 5.38 0.09
CA SER A 377 22.21 5.78 0.61
C SER A 377 22.09 6.83 1.71
N LYS A 378 21.21 7.83 1.54
CA LYS A 378 20.94 8.85 2.55
C LYS A 378 20.33 8.25 3.84
N SER A 379 19.35 7.33 3.74
CA SER A 379 18.70 6.70 4.89
C SER A 379 19.66 5.83 5.70
N PHE A 380 20.65 5.23 5.03
CA PHE A 380 21.74 4.47 5.67
C PHE A 380 22.94 5.34 6.06
N LYS A 381 22.80 6.68 6.04
CA LYS A 381 23.83 7.66 6.40
C LYS A 381 25.11 7.61 5.53
N LYS A 382 25.02 7.00 4.33
CA LYS A 382 26.12 6.98 3.34
C LYS A 382 25.98 8.24 2.45
N TYR A 383 26.24 9.40 3.04
CA TYR A 383 25.91 10.70 2.43
C TYR A 383 26.74 11.01 1.17
N GLU A 384 27.99 10.58 1.11
CA GLU A 384 28.84 10.73 -0.09
C GLU A 384 28.23 10.02 -1.30
N LEU A 385 27.80 8.78 -1.12
CA LEU A 385 27.12 8.01 -2.17
C LEU A 385 25.78 8.64 -2.56
N ALA A 386 25.02 9.13 -1.59
CA ALA A 386 23.76 9.83 -1.86
C ALA A 386 24.01 11.06 -2.76
N ILE A 387 25.02 11.87 -2.44
CA ILE A 387 25.43 13.05 -3.24
C ILE A 387 25.82 12.63 -4.65
N GLU A 388 26.60 11.55 -4.80
CA GLU A 388 27.01 11.04 -6.11
C GLU A 388 25.78 10.70 -6.97
N TYR A 389 24.83 9.92 -6.43
CA TYR A 389 23.62 9.52 -7.17
C TYR A 389 22.72 10.71 -7.48
N TYR A 390 22.48 11.62 -6.53
CA TYR A 390 21.70 12.82 -6.79
C TYR A 390 22.36 13.72 -7.85
N THR A 391 23.70 13.80 -7.88
CA THR A 391 24.42 14.55 -8.90
C THR A 391 24.24 13.94 -10.29
N LYS A 392 24.27 12.59 -10.40
CA LYS A 392 23.96 11.90 -11.66
C LYS A 392 22.51 12.13 -12.11
N VAL A 393 21.57 12.22 -11.18
CA VAL A 393 20.16 12.55 -11.49
C VAL A 393 20.04 13.99 -11.97
N LEU A 394 20.59 14.95 -11.23
CA LEU A 394 20.56 16.38 -11.57
C LEU A 394 21.16 16.69 -12.93
N SER A 395 22.20 15.96 -13.36
CA SER A 395 22.83 16.16 -14.67
C SER A 395 21.92 15.83 -15.87
N LYS A 396 20.80 15.15 -15.63
CA LYS A 396 19.88 14.69 -16.69
C LYS A 396 18.48 15.31 -16.59
N LEU A 397 18.23 16.14 -15.58
CA LEU A 397 16.95 16.82 -15.37
C LEU A 397 16.93 18.21 -15.99
N ASN A 398 15.72 18.69 -16.32
CA ASN A 398 15.53 20.10 -16.67
C ASN A 398 15.77 20.96 -15.41
N LEU A 399 16.60 21.99 -15.54
CA LEU A 399 17.04 22.87 -14.46
C LEU A 399 15.91 23.67 -13.79
N GLU A 400 14.79 23.84 -14.47
CA GLU A 400 13.62 24.59 -14.00
C GLU A 400 12.47 23.69 -13.50
N SER A 401 12.66 22.37 -13.55
CA SER A 401 11.63 21.43 -13.12
C SER A 401 11.52 21.35 -11.61
N GLU A 402 10.31 21.12 -11.10
CA GLU A 402 10.07 20.91 -9.66
C GLU A 402 10.89 19.73 -9.12
N ILE A 403 11.01 18.65 -9.89
CA ILE A 403 11.81 17.50 -9.48
C ILE A 403 13.30 17.85 -9.33
N TYR A 404 13.82 18.77 -10.15
CA TYR A 404 15.19 19.26 -10.00
C TYR A 404 15.35 19.96 -8.64
N ALA A 405 14.38 20.80 -8.25
CA ALA A 405 14.36 21.45 -6.93
C ALA A 405 14.31 20.41 -5.78
N ASN A 406 13.47 19.37 -5.90
CA ASN A 406 13.36 18.31 -4.91
C ASN A 406 14.67 17.52 -4.75
N VAL A 407 15.37 17.22 -5.85
CA VAL A 407 16.66 16.53 -5.80
C VAL A 407 17.75 17.41 -5.20
N LEU A 408 17.76 18.73 -5.50
CA LEU A 408 18.65 19.69 -4.86
C LEU A 408 18.44 19.74 -3.34
N TYR A 409 17.20 19.78 -2.88
CA TYR A 409 16.88 19.72 -1.45
C TYR A 409 17.48 18.47 -0.78
N ARG A 410 17.32 17.29 -1.41
CA ARG A 410 17.87 16.03 -0.87
C ARG A 410 19.40 16.02 -0.87
N ARG A 411 20.04 16.53 -1.93
CA ARG A 411 21.49 16.63 -2.02
C ARG A 411 22.05 17.67 -1.05
N GLY A 412 21.40 18.83 -0.93
CA GLY A 412 21.73 19.86 0.04
C GLY A 412 21.68 19.34 1.48
N GLY A 413 20.63 18.58 1.83
CA GLY A 413 20.56 17.91 3.12
C GLY A 413 21.68 16.88 3.33
N SER A 414 22.14 16.19 2.30
CA SER A 414 23.28 15.27 2.40
C SER A 414 24.60 16.01 2.58
N TYR A 415 24.81 17.15 1.91
CA TYR A 415 25.98 18.04 2.16
C TYR A 415 25.99 18.59 3.58
N GLU A 416 24.81 18.95 4.10
CA GLU A 416 24.69 19.44 5.48
C GLU A 416 25.14 18.38 6.49
N ARG A 417 24.68 17.14 6.33
CA ARG A 417 25.07 16.02 7.20
C ARG A 417 26.57 15.68 7.16
N LEU A 418 27.25 16.01 6.08
CA LEU A 418 28.72 15.91 5.96
C LEU A 418 29.45 17.17 6.46
N GLY A 419 28.76 18.16 7.01
CA GLY A 419 29.33 19.42 7.47
C GLY A 419 29.69 20.40 6.35
N ASN A 420 29.40 20.10 5.08
CA ASN A 420 29.66 21.01 3.96
C ASN A 420 28.55 22.06 3.81
N LYS A 421 28.51 22.98 4.77
CA LYS A 421 27.46 24.00 4.90
C LYS A 421 27.33 24.88 3.67
N LYS A 422 28.46 25.22 3.01
CA LYS A 422 28.45 26.07 1.79
C LYS A 422 27.69 25.42 0.64
N LYS A 423 28.01 24.16 0.32
CA LYS A 423 27.31 23.43 -0.76
C LYS A 423 25.85 23.12 -0.38
N ALA A 424 25.58 22.90 0.90
CA ALA A 424 24.22 22.74 1.39
C ALA A 424 23.38 24.01 1.13
N ASP A 425 23.88 25.19 1.53
CA ASP A 425 23.21 26.48 1.29
C ASP A 425 23.02 26.74 -0.21
N GLU A 426 24.02 26.46 -1.05
CA GLU A 426 23.95 26.63 -2.51
C GLU A 426 22.80 25.79 -3.11
N ASP A 427 22.71 24.52 -2.76
CA ASP A 427 21.66 23.62 -3.26
C ASP A 427 20.27 24.01 -2.74
N LEU A 428 20.13 24.32 -1.45
CA LEU A 428 18.86 24.70 -0.83
C LEU A 428 18.35 26.04 -1.37
N LEU A 429 19.21 27.05 -1.52
CA LEU A 429 18.86 28.34 -2.13
C LEU A 429 18.47 28.17 -3.60
N LYS A 430 19.17 27.31 -4.35
CA LYS A 430 18.81 27.01 -5.74
C LYS A 430 17.47 26.28 -5.82
N SER A 431 17.18 25.37 -4.89
CA SER A 431 15.86 24.74 -4.77
C SER A 431 14.76 25.77 -4.53
N LEU A 432 14.95 26.71 -3.60
CA LEU A 432 14.01 27.79 -3.31
C LEU A 432 13.89 28.81 -4.45
N LYS A 433 14.90 28.96 -5.33
CA LYS A 433 14.77 29.79 -6.52
C LYS A 433 13.74 29.23 -7.51
N ILE A 434 13.60 27.90 -7.56
CA ILE A 434 12.65 27.20 -8.44
C ILE A 434 11.29 27.07 -7.75
N LYS A 435 11.28 26.72 -6.44
CA LYS A 435 10.09 26.59 -5.58
C LYS A 435 10.21 27.51 -4.37
N PRO A 436 9.88 28.80 -4.50
CA PRO A 436 10.14 29.81 -3.45
C PRO A 436 9.39 29.58 -2.14
N ASP A 437 8.30 28.83 -2.21
CA ASP A 437 7.35 28.66 -1.12
C ASP A 437 7.32 27.23 -0.57
N GLU A 438 8.36 26.41 -0.87
CA GLU A 438 8.43 25.03 -0.39
C GLU A 438 8.71 25.00 1.13
N PRO A 439 7.72 24.66 1.99
CA PRO A 439 7.84 24.89 3.43
C PRO A 439 8.92 24.04 4.09
N HIS A 440 9.13 22.80 3.62
CA HIS A 440 10.17 21.94 4.18
C HIS A 440 11.59 22.42 3.84
N VAL A 441 11.80 23.00 2.66
CA VAL A 441 13.09 23.58 2.27
C VAL A 441 13.36 24.87 3.03
N LEU A 442 12.34 25.73 3.18
CA LEU A 442 12.40 26.94 4.00
C LEU A 442 12.78 26.61 5.45
N ASN A 443 12.08 25.63 6.04
CA ASN A 443 12.33 25.16 7.39
C ASN A 443 13.76 24.62 7.54
N TYR A 444 14.19 23.75 6.65
CA TYR A 444 15.51 23.10 6.73
C TYR A 444 16.66 24.11 6.62
N LEU A 445 16.59 25.03 5.65
CA LEU A 445 17.61 26.05 5.46
C LEU A 445 17.66 27.03 6.64
N ALA A 446 16.50 27.49 7.10
CA ALA A 446 16.37 28.40 8.23
C ALA A 446 16.91 27.79 9.51
N TYR A 447 16.54 26.55 9.83
CA TYR A 447 17.06 25.83 11.00
C TYR A 447 18.58 25.69 10.95
N SER A 448 19.13 25.27 9.79
CA SER A 448 20.60 25.19 9.59
C SER A 448 21.31 26.52 9.74
N TRP A 449 20.66 27.66 9.39
CA TRP A 449 21.23 28.98 9.61
C TRP A 449 21.17 29.39 11.09
N LEU A 450 20.09 29.08 11.80
CA LEU A 450 19.98 29.37 13.23
C LEU A 450 21.01 28.63 14.06
N GLU A 451 21.22 27.34 13.79
CA GLU A 451 22.25 26.53 14.47
C GLU A 451 23.68 27.11 14.31
N ARG A 452 23.90 27.93 13.29
CA ARG A 452 25.18 28.60 13.01
C ARG A 452 25.20 30.06 13.44
N ASN A 453 24.14 30.55 14.05
CA ASN A 453 23.94 31.98 14.31
C ASN A 453 24.17 32.87 13.06
N TYR A 454 23.69 32.38 11.91
CA TYR A 454 23.86 32.99 10.58
C TYR A 454 22.54 33.47 10.03
N LYS A 455 22.48 34.74 9.57
CA LYS A 455 21.29 35.35 8.95
C LYS A 455 19.98 35.13 9.74
N VAL A 456 20.02 35.29 11.05
CA VAL A 456 18.92 34.97 11.99
C VAL A 456 17.60 35.61 11.58
N ASP A 457 17.60 36.89 11.17
CA ASP A 457 16.35 37.58 10.74
C ASP A 457 15.75 36.94 9.46
N ALA A 458 16.59 36.54 8.51
CA ALA A 458 16.14 35.88 7.30
C ALA A 458 15.61 34.47 7.61
N ALA A 459 16.28 33.74 8.50
CA ALA A 459 15.83 32.43 8.97
C ALA A 459 14.46 32.53 9.66
N MET A 460 14.26 33.52 10.54
CA MET A 460 12.97 33.76 11.19
C MET A 460 11.85 34.06 10.17
N LYS A 461 12.13 34.86 9.13
CA LYS A 461 11.14 35.11 8.06
C LYS A 461 10.76 33.83 7.31
N MET A 462 11.74 32.99 6.99
CA MET A 462 11.50 31.70 6.33
C MET A 462 10.68 30.76 7.21
N LEU A 463 10.99 30.65 8.51
CA LEU A 463 10.21 29.81 9.43
C LEU A 463 8.77 30.29 9.61
N LYS A 464 8.56 31.60 9.75
CA LYS A 464 7.20 32.15 9.79
C LYS A 464 6.41 31.81 8.52
N LYS A 465 7.05 31.90 7.35
CA LYS A 465 6.42 31.56 6.07
C LYS A 465 6.07 30.06 6.01
N ALA A 466 7.01 29.19 6.41
CA ALA A 466 6.78 27.75 6.46
C ALA A 466 5.64 27.38 7.44
N HIS A 467 5.66 27.97 8.64
CA HIS A 467 4.63 27.72 9.65
C HIS A 467 3.23 28.20 9.23
N ASN A 468 3.13 29.33 8.52
CA ASN A 468 1.84 29.79 7.99
C ASN A 468 1.25 28.83 6.95
N GLN A 469 2.07 28.13 6.21
CA GLN A 469 1.63 27.13 5.22
C GLN A 469 1.29 25.78 5.85
N LEU A 470 2.07 25.35 6.84
CA LEU A 470 1.92 24.08 7.53
C LEU A 470 1.87 24.29 9.06
N PRO A 471 0.79 24.86 9.60
CA PRO A 471 0.70 25.27 11.00
C PRO A 471 0.63 24.12 12.01
N ASN A 472 0.46 22.89 11.52
CA ASN A 472 0.40 21.67 12.33
C ASN A 472 1.57 20.70 12.05
N ASP A 473 2.55 21.08 11.22
CA ASP A 473 3.76 20.28 11.04
C ASP A 473 4.65 20.39 12.27
N PRO A 474 4.89 19.30 13.01
CA PRO A 474 5.60 19.37 14.31
C PRO A 474 7.07 19.77 14.15
N TYR A 475 7.74 19.42 13.06
CA TYR A 475 9.12 19.82 12.81
C TYR A 475 9.26 21.32 12.53
N ILE A 476 8.27 21.89 11.84
CA ILE A 476 8.24 23.34 11.58
C ILE A 476 7.90 24.09 12.87
N ILE A 477 6.97 23.55 13.66
CA ILE A 477 6.62 24.14 14.98
C ILE A 477 7.82 24.13 15.92
N ASP A 478 8.56 23.03 15.99
CA ASP A 478 9.79 22.94 16.80
C ASP A 478 10.83 23.96 16.34
N SER A 479 11.10 24.01 15.03
CA SER A 479 12.11 24.91 14.46
C SER A 479 11.79 26.40 14.72
N ILE A 480 10.53 26.82 14.58
CA ILE A 480 10.14 28.21 14.86
C ILE A 480 10.12 28.49 16.37
N GLY A 481 9.76 27.51 17.20
CA GLY A 481 9.85 27.59 18.65
C GLY A 481 11.29 27.76 19.11
N TRP A 482 12.21 26.98 18.54
CA TRP A 482 13.65 27.09 18.78
C TRP A 482 14.20 28.45 18.32
N ALA A 483 13.75 28.95 17.17
CA ALA A 483 14.11 30.30 16.72
C ALA A 483 13.70 31.39 17.72
N TYR A 484 12.50 31.33 18.27
CA TYR A 484 12.05 32.24 19.32
C TYR A 484 12.89 32.12 20.60
N TYR A 485 13.30 30.90 20.98
CA TYR A 485 14.21 30.69 22.08
C TYR A 485 15.55 31.40 21.87
N LEU A 486 16.15 31.25 20.67
CA LEU A 486 17.45 31.86 20.34
C LEU A 486 17.43 33.39 20.37
N ILE A 487 16.32 34.01 19.98
CA ILE A 487 16.17 35.48 20.01
C ILE A 487 15.64 36.02 21.36
N GLY A 488 15.45 35.14 22.36
CA GLY A 488 15.04 35.51 23.70
C GLY A 488 13.54 35.74 23.92
N ASN A 489 12.71 35.46 22.94
CA ASN A 489 11.24 35.50 23.08
C ASN A 489 10.73 34.19 23.71
N TYR A 490 10.97 34.01 24.99
CA TYR A 490 10.69 32.76 25.71
C TYR A 490 9.21 32.43 25.85
N VAL A 491 8.31 33.40 25.76
CA VAL A 491 6.85 33.19 25.83
C VAL A 491 6.36 32.46 24.60
N GLU A 492 6.70 32.95 23.41
CA GLU A 492 6.32 32.29 22.15
C GLU A 492 7.09 30.97 21.97
N ALA A 493 8.36 30.91 22.39
CA ALA A 493 9.14 29.67 22.35
C ALA A 493 8.47 28.55 23.16
N GLU A 494 8.06 28.82 24.40
CA GLU A 494 7.40 27.83 25.25
C GLU A 494 6.11 27.30 24.61
N LYS A 495 5.26 28.20 24.13
CA LYS A 495 3.99 27.85 23.52
C LYS A 495 4.17 26.88 22.35
N LEU A 496 5.12 27.18 21.46
CA LEU A 496 5.36 26.39 20.27
C LEU A 496 6.09 25.07 20.59
N LEU A 497 7.15 25.11 21.40
CA LEU A 497 7.89 23.90 21.77
C LEU A 497 7.03 22.93 22.59
N LYS A 498 6.12 23.44 23.44
CA LYS A 498 5.12 22.61 24.10
C LYS A 498 4.23 21.89 23.09
N LYS A 499 3.67 22.64 22.11
CA LYS A 499 2.85 22.05 21.04
C LYS A 499 3.62 21.00 20.23
N ALA A 500 4.88 21.28 19.88
CA ALA A 500 5.73 20.31 19.18
C ALA A 500 5.92 19.03 19.98
N THR A 501 6.18 19.13 21.30
CA THR A 501 6.32 17.97 22.19
C THR A 501 5.03 17.17 22.33
N GLU A 502 3.86 17.82 22.35
CA GLU A 502 2.55 17.14 22.35
C GLU A 502 2.31 16.35 21.06
N LEU A 503 2.79 16.86 19.92
CA LEU A 503 2.67 16.19 18.62
C LEU A 503 3.74 15.10 18.40
N MET A 504 4.93 15.27 18.99
CA MET A 504 6.06 14.32 18.89
C MET A 504 6.64 13.99 20.27
N PRO A 505 5.89 13.26 21.12
CA PRO A 505 6.28 13.03 22.51
C PRO A 505 7.53 12.16 22.69
N LEU A 506 7.94 11.40 21.67
CA LEU A 506 9.11 10.51 21.71
C LEU A 506 10.30 11.02 20.86
N ASP A 507 10.22 12.24 20.29
CA ASP A 507 11.34 12.80 19.54
C ASP A 507 12.39 13.38 20.49
N PRO A 508 13.67 12.94 20.42
CA PRO A 508 14.72 13.39 21.32
C PRO A 508 15.01 14.89 21.22
N ILE A 509 15.01 15.46 20.00
CA ILE A 509 15.37 16.86 19.76
C ILE A 509 14.28 17.77 20.30
N VAL A 510 13.02 17.47 20.01
CA VAL A 510 11.87 18.26 20.47
C VAL A 510 11.77 18.29 22.00
N ASN A 511 11.98 17.14 22.65
CA ASN A 511 11.99 17.07 24.12
C ASN A 511 13.18 17.83 24.73
N ASP A 512 14.34 17.82 24.08
CA ASP A 512 15.51 18.59 24.51
C ASP A 512 15.26 20.10 24.42
N HIS A 513 14.76 20.58 23.27
CA HIS A 513 14.40 21.99 23.09
C HIS A 513 13.36 22.44 24.11
N TYR A 514 12.36 21.62 24.41
CA TYR A 514 11.35 21.95 25.40
C TYR A 514 11.96 21.95 26.84
N GLY A 515 12.88 21.06 27.13
CA GLY A 515 13.66 21.08 28.36
C GLY A 515 14.46 22.37 28.51
N ASP A 516 15.12 22.83 27.45
CA ASP A 516 15.93 24.06 27.46
C ASP A 516 15.09 25.31 27.75
N ILE A 517 13.91 25.45 27.13
CA ILE A 517 13.04 26.61 27.43
C ILE A 517 12.47 26.57 28.85
N LEU A 518 12.08 25.38 29.33
CA LEU A 518 11.60 25.24 30.71
C LEU A 518 12.67 25.64 31.73
N TRP A 519 13.92 25.28 31.49
CA TRP A 519 15.04 25.70 32.32
C TRP A 519 15.21 27.23 32.33
N LYS A 520 15.18 27.87 31.16
CA LYS A 520 15.24 29.33 31.03
C LYS A 520 14.11 30.05 31.75
N LEU A 521 12.95 29.46 31.84
CA LEU A 521 11.77 29.96 32.56
C LEU A 521 11.82 29.64 34.09
N GLY A 522 12.91 29.06 34.57
CA GLY A 522 13.10 28.71 35.99
C GLY A 522 12.42 27.40 36.42
N ARG A 523 11.76 26.69 35.52
CA ARG A 523 11.06 25.43 35.81
C ARG A 523 12.01 24.22 35.72
N LYS A 524 13.05 24.22 36.56
CA LYS A 524 14.17 23.27 36.50
C LYS A 524 13.76 21.80 36.68
N ILE A 525 12.78 21.52 37.54
CA ILE A 525 12.30 20.15 37.78
C ILE A 525 11.64 19.61 36.51
N GLN A 526 10.81 20.42 35.86
CA GLN A 526 10.15 20.03 34.60
C GLN A 526 11.18 19.87 33.48
N ALA A 527 12.14 20.76 33.35
CA ALA A 527 13.25 20.65 32.41
C ALA A 527 13.98 19.30 32.54
N SER A 528 14.35 18.97 33.78
CA SER A 528 15.02 17.71 34.11
C SER A 528 14.18 16.48 33.77
N TYR A 529 12.84 16.56 33.85
CA TYR A 529 11.94 15.49 33.43
C TYR A 529 12.03 15.23 31.92
N PHE A 530 11.91 16.27 31.09
CA PHE A 530 12.00 16.14 29.64
C PHE A 530 13.39 15.65 29.21
N TRP A 531 14.47 16.18 29.76
CA TRP A 531 15.83 15.71 29.48
C TRP A 531 16.06 14.25 29.90
N LYS A 532 15.52 13.79 31.01
CA LYS A 532 15.59 12.38 31.42
C LYS A 532 14.84 11.47 30.43
N ASN A 533 13.68 11.91 29.93
CA ASN A 533 12.95 11.16 28.93
C ASN A 533 13.78 10.96 27.66
N VAL A 534 14.53 11.99 27.20
CA VAL A 534 15.42 11.88 26.04
C VAL A 534 16.42 10.73 26.19
N LEU A 535 16.93 10.47 27.42
CA LEU A 535 17.87 9.37 27.65
C LEU A 535 17.25 7.98 27.48
N THR A 536 15.92 7.87 27.53
CA THR A 536 15.19 6.60 27.41
C THR A 536 14.75 6.28 25.97
N PHE A 537 14.81 7.26 25.06
CA PHE A 537 14.35 7.05 23.68
C PHE A 537 15.38 6.27 22.87
N GLU A 538 14.91 5.30 22.08
CA GLU A 538 15.76 4.42 21.25
C GLU A 538 16.59 5.21 20.21
N ASP A 539 16.03 6.29 19.66
CA ASP A 539 16.67 7.10 18.63
C ASP A 539 17.67 8.13 19.16
N THR A 540 17.87 8.21 20.48
CA THR A 540 18.79 9.17 21.09
C THR A 540 20.24 8.77 20.84
N LYS A 541 20.97 9.64 20.13
CA LYS A 541 22.39 9.45 19.82
C LYS A 541 23.27 9.60 21.07
N ASP A 542 24.39 8.88 21.11
CA ASP A 542 25.31 8.92 22.25
C ASP A 542 25.90 10.32 22.52
N GLU A 543 26.13 11.13 21.48
CA GLU A 543 26.57 12.52 21.63
C GLU A 543 25.52 13.36 22.34
N MET A 544 24.26 13.19 21.97
CA MET A 544 23.14 13.88 22.60
C MET A 544 22.97 13.43 24.06
N LYS A 545 23.11 12.13 24.36
CA LYS A 545 23.07 11.63 25.75
C LYS A 545 24.11 12.32 26.61
N LYS A 546 25.34 12.52 26.10
CA LYS A 546 26.39 13.25 26.82
C LYS A 546 26.01 14.70 27.10
N ASP A 547 25.40 15.38 26.09
CA ASP A 547 24.95 16.77 26.29
C ASP A 547 23.79 16.85 27.28
N ILE A 548 22.86 15.91 27.26
CA ILE A 548 21.76 15.81 28.24
C ILE A 548 22.29 15.59 29.66
N TYR A 549 23.27 14.71 29.88
CA TYR A 549 23.90 14.55 31.20
C TYR A 549 24.55 15.86 31.69
N TYR A 550 25.19 16.62 30.80
CA TYR A 550 25.70 17.93 31.13
C TYR A 550 24.59 18.90 31.55
N LYS A 551 23.49 18.96 30.75
CA LYS A 551 22.33 19.83 31.00
C LYS A 551 21.63 19.53 32.34
N LEU A 552 21.54 18.27 32.72
CA LEU A 552 20.93 17.85 33.99
C LEU A 552 21.67 18.41 35.22
N ILE A 553 22.97 18.68 35.09
CA ILE A 553 23.81 19.22 36.17
C ILE A 553 23.91 20.74 36.07
N ASN A 554 24.19 21.26 34.86
CA ASN A 554 24.61 22.65 34.67
C ASN A 554 23.55 23.53 34.01
N GLY A 555 22.47 22.93 33.48
CA GLY A 555 21.57 23.58 32.56
C GLY A 555 22.13 23.68 31.12
N PRO A 556 21.36 24.24 30.18
CA PRO A 556 21.82 24.42 28.82
C PRO A 556 23.02 25.37 28.75
N LYS A 557 23.94 25.06 27.82
CA LYS A 557 25.09 25.95 27.54
C LYS A 557 24.59 27.34 27.17
N LYS A 558 25.33 28.39 27.52
CA LYS A 558 25.05 29.74 27.03
C LYS A 558 25.29 29.73 25.51
N ILE A 559 24.25 30.03 24.72
CA ILE A 559 24.30 30.19 23.27
C ILE A 559 24.85 31.57 22.96
#